data_1aae4a76f8782a221bb67c6db34c509f
#
_entry.id   1aae4a76f8782a221bb67c6db34c509f
#
_cell.length_a   1.000
_cell.length_b   1.000
_cell.length_c   1.000
_cell.angle_alpha   90.00
_cell.angle_beta   90.00
_cell.angle_gamma   90.00
#
_symmetry.space_group_name_H-M   'P 1'
#
loop_
_entity.id
_entity.type
_entity.pdbx_description
1 polymer ?
#
loop_
_entity_poly.entity_id
_entity_poly.type
_entity_poly.pdbx_seq_one_letter_code
_entity_poly.pdbx_strand_id
1 'polypeptide(L)'
;MDFDELYKKILHHYEQAKKSLDKIEKTMLEHSALSDVVPGYNADFLEFESYQEDNFTVLFVDMRKSTRRAKKIGGKKTFLSMHAYIPAMLEIISYHQGKVIDIMGDGIMAFWGGKKSGLIKKNAVRKAGMCGLDMIKAMEKVVNPILKKDGIEWEIDIGVGIAYGNVIVTKIGIEQFYDVKAF
;
A
#
# COMPACT_ATOMS: atom_id res chain seq x y z
N MET A 1 4.97 0.24 -17.03
CA MET A 1 3.81 0.97 -16.50
C MET A 1 3.63 2.26 -17.27
N ASP A 2 2.41 2.60 -17.62
CA ASP A 2 2.07 3.91 -18.23
C ASP A 2 1.83 4.93 -17.11
N PHE A 3 2.71 5.91 -16.99
CA PHE A 3 2.63 6.94 -15.95
C PHE A 3 1.62 8.05 -16.27
N ASP A 4 1.23 8.23 -17.53
CA ASP A 4 0.21 9.22 -17.91
C ASP A 4 -1.19 8.70 -17.54
N GLU A 5 -1.43 7.40 -17.72
CA GLU A 5 -2.64 6.75 -17.24
C GLU A 5 -2.71 6.77 -15.70
N LEU A 6 -1.62 6.40 -15.04
CA LEU A 6 -1.51 6.48 -13.58
C LEU A 6 -1.79 7.90 -13.08
N TYR A 7 -1.21 8.92 -13.72
CA TYR A 7 -1.43 10.31 -13.36
C TYR A 7 -2.92 10.69 -13.39
N LYS A 8 -3.65 10.31 -14.46
CA LYS A 8 -5.10 10.58 -14.58
C LYS A 8 -5.90 9.94 -13.47
N LYS A 9 -5.61 8.68 -13.13
CA LYS A 9 -6.28 7.96 -12.03
C LYS A 9 -6.01 8.64 -10.68
N ILE A 10 -4.77 8.95 -10.39
CA ILE A 10 -4.39 9.56 -9.11
C ILE A 10 -4.93 10.99 -8.99
N LEU A 11 -4.92 11.76 -10.07
CA LEU A 11 -5.54 13.08 -10.09
C LEU A 11 -7.04 13.00 -9.77
N HIS A 12 -7.74 12.00 -10.30
CA HIS A 12 -9.15 11.79 -9.99
C HIS A 12 -9.37 11.54 -8.48
N HIS A 13 -8.63 10.62 -7.86
CA HIS A 13 -8.71 10.39 -6.40
C HIS A 13 -8.41 11.64 -5.58
N TYR A 14 -7.38 12.37 -5.99
CA TYR A 14 -6.98 13.62 -5.35
C TYR A 14 -8.08 14.69 -5.41
N GLU A 15 -8.69 14.90 -6.58
CA GLU A 15 -9.78 15.86 -6.76
C GLU A 15 -11.05 15.47 -5.99
N GLN A 16 -11.35 14.18 -5.85
CA GLN A 16 -12.43 13.72 -4.98
C GLN A 16 -12.15 14.03 -3.52
N ALA A 17 -10.93 13.78 -3.05
CA ALA A 17 -10.52 14.12 -1.69
C ALA A 17 -10.57 15.63 -1.44
N LYS A 18 -10.18 16.45 -2.41
CA LYS A 18 -10.27 17.90 -2.34
C LYS A 18 -11.72 18.39 -2.20
N LYS A 19 -12.62 17.84 -3.01
CA LYS A 19 -14.08 18.14 -2.91
C LYS A 19 -14.67 17.72 -1.56
N SER A 20 -14.18 16.64 -0.94
CA SER A 20 -14.66 16.20 0.37
C SER A 20 -14.22 17.11 1.50
N LEU A 21 -13.06 17.76 1.39
CA LEU A 21 -12.62 18.79 2.34
C LEU A 21 -13.53 20.03 2.34
N ASP A 22 -14.11 20.36 1.19
CA ASP A 22 -15.02 21.51 1.06
C ASP A 22 -16.43 21.17 1.55
N LYS A 23 -16.76 19.86 1.69
CA LYS A 23 -18.05 19.34 2.13
C LYS A 23 -18.02 18.79 3.56
N ILE A 24 -17.35 19.44 4.52
CA ILE A 24 -17.38 19.01 5.93
C ILE A 24 -18.81 19.19 6.47
N GLU A 25 -19.70 18.27 6.05
CA GLU A 25 -20.91 17.87 6.78
C GLU A 25 -21.41 16.52 6.23
N LYS A 26 -21.35 15.51 7.12
CA LYS A 26 -22.06 14.23 7.06
C LYS A 26 -21.90 13.35 5.82
N THR A 27 -21.09 12.32 5.92
CA THR A 27 -21.54 10.93 5.71
C THR A 27 -20.43 9.97 6.17
N MET A 28 -20.72 9.12 7.13
CA MET A 28 -19.92 7.90 7.37
C MET A 28 -20.07 7.02 6.13
N LEU A 29 -19.01 6.89 5.35
CA LEU A 29 -18.94 5.92 4.27
C LEU A 29 -18.57 4.57 4.88
N GLU A 30 -19.38 3.57 4.58
CA GLU A 30 -19.05 2.17 4.84
C GLU A 30 -17.72 1.85 4.16
N HIS A 31 -16.72 1.53 4.96
CA HIS A 31 -15.44 1.08 4.46
C HIS A 31 -15.55 -0.40 4.10
N SER A 32 -15.32 -0.74 2.84
CA SER A 32 -14.88 -2.08 2.51
C SER A 32 -13.48 -2.23 3.09
N ALA A 33 -13.36 -2.98 4.17
CA ALA A 33 -12.07 -3.32 4.75
C ALA A 33 -11.20 -3.96 3.67
N LEU A 34 -9.95 -3.51 3.55
CA LEU A 34 -8.93 -4.30 2.88
C LEU A 34 -8.94 -5.67 3.55
N SER A 35 -9.20 -6.72 2.80
CA SER A 35 -9.14 -8.06 3.35
C SER A 35 -7.67 -8.36 3.64
N ASP A 36 -7.32 -8.40 4.91
CA ASP A 36 -5.99 -8.75 5.43
C ASP A 36 -5.67 -10.23 5.18
N VAL A 37 -5.78 -10.66 3.94
CA VAL A 37 -5.56 -12.06 3.60
C VAL A 37 -4.18 -12.21 2.99
N VAL A 38 -3.30 -12.88 3.73
CA VAL A 38 -2.02 -13.35 3.18
C VAL A 38 -2.31 -14.25 1.97
N PRO A 39 -1.64 -14.05 0.82
CA PRO A 39 -1.94 -14.76 -0.43
C PRO A 39 -1.97 -16.28 -0.26
N GLY A 40 -3.12 -16.89 -0.55
CA GLY A 40 -3.32 -18.33 -0.44
C GLY A 40 -3.67 -18.84 0.95
N TYR A 41 -3.81 -17.97 1.94
CA TYR A 41 -4.23 -18.32 3.30
C TYR A 41 -5.55 -17.61 3.62
N ASN A 42 -6.53 -18.39 4.07
CA ASN A 42 -7.82 -17.88 4.53
C ASN A 42 -7.92 -18.16 6.02
N ALA A 43 -8.41 -17.20 6.80
CA ALA A 43 -8.62 -17.33 8.23
C ALA A 43 -9.49 -18.53 8.62
N ASP A 44 -10.43 -18.95 7.75
CA ASP A 44 -11.32 -20.08 8.00
C ASP A 44 -10.59 -21.44 8.00
N PHE A 45 -9.40 -21.52 7.37
CA PHE A 45 -8.59 -22.74 7.28
C PHE A 45 -7.35 -22.72 8.18
N LEU A 46 -7.19 -21.68 8.98
CA LEU A 46 -6.13 -21.57 9.98
C LEU A 46 -6.73 -21.76 11.37
N GLU A 47 -6.16 -22.69 12.13
CA GLU A 47 -6.49 -22.86 13.53
C GLU A 47 -5.73 -21.83 14.37
N PHE A 48 -6.32 -21.43 15.50
CA PHE A 48 -5.61 -20.63 16.49
C PHE A 48 -4.40 -21.39 17.02
N GLU A 49 -3.35 -20.66 17.39
CA GLU A 49 -2.10 -21.24 17.96
C GLU A 49 -1.35 -22.18 16.99
N SER A 50 -1.79 -22.28 15.74
CA SER A 50 -1.09 -22.98 14.67
C SER A 50 -0.38 -22.00 13.73
N TYR A 51 0.60 -22.49 12.99
CA TYR A 51 1.26 -21.71 11.95
C TYR A 51 1.53 -22.55 10.70
N GLN A 52 1.69 -21.85 9.60
CA GLN A 52 2.17 -22.43 8.35
C GLN A 52 3.36 -21.61 7.85
N GLU A 53 4.26 -22.27 7.14
CA GLU A 53 5.42 -21.63 6.55
C GLU A 53 5.33 -21.62 5.02
N ASP A 54 5.62 -20.48 4.44
CA ASP A 54 5.67 -20.34 3.00
C ASP A 54 6.70 -19.28 2.57
N ASN A 55 7.12 -19.34 1.31
CA ASN A 55 8.13 -18.43 0.78
C ASN A 55 7.49 -17.31 -0.01
N PHE A 56 7.74 -16.07 0.43
CA PHE A 56 7.26 -14.85 -0.22
C PHE A 56 8.40 -13.91 -0.57
N THR A 57 8.17 -13.10 -1.58
CA THR A 57 8.85 -11.82 -1.72
C THR A 57 7.97 -10.77 -1.06
N VAL A 58 8.51 -10.09 -0.08
CA VAL A 58 7.85 -9.04 0.69
C VAL A 58 8.40 -7.70 0.24
N LEU A 59 7.52 -6.76 -0.05
CA LEU A 59 7.87 -5.36 -0.29
C LEU A 59 7.20 -4.52 0.80
N PHE A 60 7.97 -3.61 1.36
CA PHE A 60 7.48 -2.57 2.24
C PHE A 60 7.86 -1.21 1.65
N VAL A 61 6.89 -0.31 1.52
CA VAL A 61 7.10 1.07 1.10
C VAL A 61 6.60 2.01 2.19
N ASP A 62 7.36 3.06 2.48
CA ASP A 62 7.04 4.02 3.53
C ASP A 62 7.50 5.43 3.15
N MET A 63 6.78 6.44 3.62
CA MET A 63 7.10 7.84 3.35
C MET A 63 8.21 8.33 4.29
N ARG A 64 9.28 8.82 3.71
CA ARG A 64 10.40 9.36 4.49
C ARG A 64 9.99 10.64 5.22
N LYS A 65 10.28 10.69 6.53
CA LYS A 65 10.04 11.85 7.40
C LYS A 65 8.55 12.30 7.42
N SER A 66 7.60 11.37 7.29
CA SER A 66 6.16 11.64 7.21
C SER A 66 5.65 12.50 8.37
N THR A 67 6.02 12.17 9.60
CA THR A 67 5.65 12.93 10.81
C THR A 67 6.16 14.39 10.77
N ARG A 68 7.41 14.58 10.34
CA ARG A 68 7.99 15.93 10.21
C ARG A 68 7.28 16.72 9.11
N ARG A 69 6.99 16.06 7.99
CA ARG A 69 6.25 16.62 6.87
C ARG A 69 4.86 17.07 7.31
N ALA A 70 4.10 16.18 7.97
CA ALA A 70 2.75 16.48 8.46
C ALA A 70 2.72 17.69 9.40
N LYS A 71 3.66 17.79 10.34
CA LYS A 71 3.81 18.96 11.22
C LYS A 71 4.07 20.26 10.45
N LYS A 72 4.81 20.19 9.34
CA LYS A 72 5.19 21.37 8.55
C LYS A 72 4.07 21.86 7.64
N ILE A 73 3.38 20.94 6.94
CA ILE A 73 2.36 21.29 5.95
C ILE A 73 0.94 21.40 6.51
N GLY A 74 0.70 20.86 7.71
CA GLY A 74 -0.58 20.85 8.40
C GLY A 74 -1.55 19.74 7.94
N GLY A 75 -2.64 19.56 8.69
CA GLY A 75 -3.56 18.42 8.53
C GLY A 75 -4.21 18.32 7.15
N LYS A 76 -4.79 19.41 6.64
CA LYS A 76 -5.46 19.41 5.31
C LYS A 76 -4.52 18.99 4.17
N LYS A 77 -3.32 19.58 4.12
CA LYS A 77 -2.32 19.22 3.10
C LYS A 77 -1.79 17.79 3.29
N THR A 78 -1.69 17.31 4.54
CA THR A 78 -1.34 15.91 4.83
C THR A 78 -2.43 14.97 4.31
N PHE A 79 -3.69 15.23 4.60
CA PHE A 79 -4.83 14.47 4.08
C PHE A 79 -4.80 14.37 2.55
N LEU A 80 -4.68 15.49 1.84
CA LEU A 80 -4.57 15.51 0.38
C LEU A 80 -3.36 14.72 -0.12
N SER A 81 -2.23 14.85 0.57
CA SER A 81 -1.02 14.10 0.21
C SER A 81 -1.20 12.59 0.30
N MET A 82 -1.90 12.11 1.33
CA MET A 82 -2.21 10.69 1.49
C MET A 82 -3.14 10.18 0.39
N HIS A 83 -4.09 11.00 -0.06
CA HIS A 83 -5.02 10.66 -1.15
C HIS A 83 -4.39 10.74 -2.56
N ALA A 84 -3.18 11.25 -2.69
CA ALA A 84 -2.36 11.08 -3.89
C ALA A 84 -1.41 9.88 -3.75
N TYR A 85 -0.78 9.73 -2.59
CA TYR A 85 0.27 8.74 -2.36
C TYR A 85 -0.27 7.30 -2.25
N ILE A 86 -1.21 7.04 -1.32
CA ILE A 86 -1.70 5.66 -1.08
C ILE A 86 -2.30 5.06 -2.35
N PRO A 87 -3.25 5.71 -3.06
CA PRO A 87 -3.79 5.15 -4.29
C PRO A 87 -2.71 4.88 -5.35
N ALA A 88 -1.70 5.75 -5.49
CA ALA A 88 -0.61 5.52 -6.43
C ALA A 88 0.18 4.24 -6.11
N MET A 89 0.51 4.02 -4.83
CA MET A 89 1.21 2.80 -4.41
C MET A 89 0.36 1.55 -4.65
N LEU A 90 -0.94 1.60 -4.33
CA LEU A 90 -1.87 0.48 -4.53
C LEU A 90 -2.04 0.12 -6.01
N GLU A 91 -2.20 1.10 -6.89
CA GLU A 91 -2.28 0.89 -8.35
C GLU A 91 -1.01 0.24 -8.90
N ILE A 92 0.17 0.66 -8.42
CA ILE A 92 1.45 0.09 -8.84
C ILE A 92 1.59 -1.36 -8.35
N ILE A 93 1.25 -1.64 -7.08
CA ILE A 93 1.25 -3.00 -6.55
C ILE A 93 0.32 -3.90 -7.37
N SER A 94 -0.89 -3.45 -7.65
CA SER A 94 -1.88 -4.17 -8.46
C SER A 94 -1.38 -4.43 -9.87
N TYR A 95 -0.79 -3.43 -10.53
CA TYR A 95 -0.20 -3.56 -11.86
C TYR A 95 0.88 -4.66 -11.92
N HIS A 96 1.72 -4.76 -10.90
CA HIS A 96 2.73 -5.80 -10.77
C HIS A 96 2.21 -7.10 -10.14
N GLN A 97 0.87 -7.24 -9.97
CA GLN A 97 0.21 -8.44 -9.44
C GLN A 97 0.66 -8.79 -8.01
N GLY A 98 0.98 -7.78 -7.20
CA GLY A 98 1.22 -7.93 -5.77
C GLY A 98 -0.10 -8.00 -5.00
N LYS A 99 -0.04 -8.60 -3.82
CA LYS A 99 -1.13 -8.59 -2.85
C LYS A 99 -0.77 -7.65 -1.71
N VAL A 100 -1.60 -6.64 -1.51
CA VAL A 100 -1.49 -5.77 -0.33
C VAL A 100 -1.91 -6.56 0.90
N ILE A 101 -1.07 -6.54 1.91
CA ILE A 101 -1.28 -7.27 3.17
C ILE A 101 -1.74 -6.30 4.25
N ASP A 102 -1.11 -5.12 4.29
CA ASP A 102 -1.42 -4.15 5.34
C ASP A 102 -1.12 -2.72 4.86
N ILE A 103 -1.85 -1.75 5.42
CA ILE A 103 -1.61 -0.31 5.27
C ILE A 103 -1.51 0.26 6.68
N MET A 104 -0.29 0.59 7.09
CA MET A 104 0.04 1.10 8.42
C MET A 104 0.38 2.59 8.34
N GLY A 105 -0.64 3.44 8.42
CA GLY A 105 -0.46 4.87 8.21
C GLY A 105 -0.03 5.21 6.79
N ASP A 106 1.21 5.61 6.58
CA ASP A 106 1.83 5.83 5.28
C ASP A 106 2.65 4.63 4.77
N GLY A 107 2.81 3.60 5.59
CA GLY A 107 3.48 2.37 5.23
C GLY A 107 2.53 1.37 4.56
N ILE A 108 2.99 0.71 3.49
CA ILE A 108 2.25 -0.33 2.80
C ILE A 108 3.12 -1.58 2.66
N MET A 109 2.55 -2.72 3.02
CA MET A 109 3.18 -4.03 2.87
C MET A 109 2.49 -4.82 1.76
N ALA A 110 3.27 -5.42 0.87
CA ALA A 110 2.75 -6.25 -0.20
C ALA A 110 3.60 -7.51 -0.43
N PHE A 111 2.95 -8.58 -0.85
CA PHE A 111 3.54 -9.91 -1.05
C PHE A 111 3.41 -10.39 -2.48
N TRP A 112 4.43 -11.15 -2.94
CA TRP A 112 4.44 -11.93 -4.17
C TRP A 112 4.93 -13.35 -3.87
N GLY A 113 4.33 -14.35 -4.48
CA GLY A 113 4.72 -15.75 -4.30
C GLY A 113 3.75 -16.52 -3.41
N GLY A 114 4.29 -17.47 -2.67
CA GLY A 114 3.53 -18.47 -1.94
C GLY A 114 3.17 -19.70 -2.78
N LYS A 115 3.07 -20.87 -2.15
CA LYS A 115 2.83 -22.20 -2.79
C LYS A 115 1.59 -22.21 -3.69
N LYS A 116 0.55 -21.48 -3.29
CA LYS A 116 -0.73 -21.43 -4.02
C LYS A 116 -0.79 -20.38 -5.13
N SER A 117 0.22 -19.51 -5.26
CA SER A 117 0.22 -18.44 -6.28
C SER A 117 0.62 -18.88 -7.68
N GLY A 118 1.26 -20.04 -7.80
CA GLY A 118 1.89 -20.49 -9.06
C GLY A 118 3.12 -19.67 -9.49
N LEU A 119 3.49 -18.63 -8.75
CA LEU A 119 4.63 -17.79 -9.04
C LEU A 119 5.93 -18.42 -8.53
N ILE A 120 6.84 -18.73 -9.46
CA ILE A 120 8.19 -19.16 -9.08
C ILE A 120 8.97 -18.00 -8.46
N LYS A 121 9.92 -18.31 -7.57
CA LYS A 121 10.79 -17.36 -6.85
C LYS A 121 11.32 -16.22 -7.75
N LYS A 122 11.93 -16.58 -8.89
CA LYS A 122 12.52 -15.61 -9.82
C LYS A 122 11.52 -14.55 -10.28
N ASN A 123 10.29 -14.97 -10.59
CA ASN A 123 9.24 -14.06 -11.06
C ASN A 123 8.67 -13.20 -9.93
N ALA A 124 8.51 -13.77 -8.74
CA ALA A 124 8.08 -13.03 -7.56
C ALA A 124 9.06 -11.89 -7.20
N VAL A 125 10.35 -12.21 -7.11
CA VAL A 125 11.42 -11.23 -6.84
C VAL A 125 11.49 -10.16 -7.94
N ARG A 126 11.43 -10.57 -9.22
CA ARG A 126 11.44 -9.62 -10.33
C ARG A 126 10.25 -8.66 -10.29
N LYS A 127 9.03 -9.16 -10.07
CA LYS A 127 7.83 -8.32 -10.02
C LYS A 127 7.89 -7.32 -8.87
N ALA A 128 8.30 -7.74 -7.68
CA ALA A 128 8.48 -6.86 -6.54
C ALA A 128 9.57 -5.79 -6.81
N GLY A 129 10.69 -6.18 -7.42
CA GLY A 129 11.74 -5.24 -7.81
C GLY A 129 11.26 -4.19 -8.81
N MET A 130 10.54 -4.61 -9.86
CA MET A 130 9.95 -3.69 -10.84
C MET A 130 8.90 -2.78 -10.19
N CYS A 131 8.09 -3.32 -9.27
CA CYS A 131 7.12 -2.56 -8.50
C CYS A 131 7.81 -1.43 -7.71
N GLY A 132 8.86 -1.74 -6.96
CA GLY A 132 9.61 -0.73 -6.20
C GLY A 132 10.23 0.37 -7.07
N LEU A 133 10.77 0.00 -8.24
CA LEU A 133 11.31 0.99 -9.20
C LEU A 133 10.21 1.91 -9.75
N ASP A 134 9.05 1.34 -10.09
CA ASP A 134 7.92 2.14 -10.59
C ASP A 134 7.32 3.02 -9.49
N MET A 135 7.32 2.59 -8.21
CA MET A 135 6.93 3.44 -7.07
C MET A 135 7.83 4.68 -6.96
N ILE A 136 9.15 4.51 -7.04
CA ILE A 136 10.10 5.64 -6.98
C ILE A 136 9.84 6.61 -8.14
N LYS A 137 9.67 6.10 -9.36
CA LYS A 137 9.37 6.93 -10.54
C LYS A 137 8.02 7.64 -10.42
N ALA A 138 7.02 7.01 -9.80
CA ALA A 138 5.71 7.61 -9.62
C ALA A 138 5.73 8.79 -8.67
N MET A 139 6.64 8.84 -7.69
CA MET A 139 6.82 10.03 -6.86
C MET A 139 7.21 11.23 -7.72
N GLU A 140 8.16 11.05 -8.62
CA GLU A 140 8.68 12.12 -9.50
C GLU A 140 7.67 12.52 -10.59
N LYS A 141 7.02 11.53 -11.23
CA LYS A 141 6.21 11.76 -12.44
C LYS A 141 4.72 11.99 -12.17
N VAL A 142 4.22 11.55 -11.03
CA VAL A 142 2.77 11.54 -10.74
C VAL A 142 2.46 12.27 -9.44
N VAL A 143 2.90 11.74 -8.29
CA VAL A 143 2.43 12.21 -6.99
C VAL A 143 2.91 13.63 -6.69
N ASN A 144 4.23 13.89 -6.75
CA ASN A 144 4.77 15.20 -6.44
C ASN A 144 4.30 16.30 -7.42
N PRO A 145 4.19 16.06 -8.75
CA PRO A 145 3.59 17.02 -9.67
C PRO A 145 2.13 17.36 -9.36
N ILE A 146 1.30 16.38 -8.94
CA ILE A 146 -0.08 16.65 -8.53
C ILE A 146 -0.10 17.58 -7.30
N LEU A 147 0.69 17.26 -6.27
CA LEU A 147 0.76 18.04 -5.04
C LEU A 147 1.28 19.46 -5.27
N LYS A 148 2.28 19.60 -6.12
CA LYS A 148 2.88 20.89 -6.45
C LYS A 148 1.90 21.84 -7.14
N LYS A 149 1.02 21.34 -8.00
CA LYS A 149 -0.03 22.15 -8.65
C LYS A 149 -0.97 22.82 -7.65
N ASP A 150 -1.16 22.22 -6.47
CA ASP A 150 -1.98 22.76 -5.37
C ASP A 150 -1.16 23.47 -4.28
N GLY A 151 0.07 23.87 -4.58
CA GLY A 151 0.92 24.60 -3.64
C GLY A 151 1.39 23.77 -2.45
N ILE A 152 1.48 22.45 -2.60
CA ILE A 152 2.10 21.57 -1.63
C ILE A 152 3.54 21.31 -2.07
N GLU A 153 4.41 22.27 -1.75
CA GLU A 153 5.81 22.33 -2.19
C GLU A 153 6.72 21.29 -1.56
N TRP A 154 6.35 20.74 -0.38
CA TRP A 154 7.16 19.73 0.28
C TRP A 154 6.91 18.37 -0.36
N GLU A 155 7.81 17.98 -1.24
CA GLU A 155 7.77 16.71 -1.95
C GLU A 155 7.75 15.50 -0.99
N ILE A 156 7.09 14.43 -1.44
CA ILE A 156 7.13 13.13 -0.79
C ILE A 156 8.33 12.37 -1.33
N ASP A 157 9.17 11.92 -0.42
CA ASP A 157 10.23 10.94 -0.64
C ASP A 157 9.84 9.61 0.02
N ILE A 158 10.20 8.49 -0.59
CA ILE A 158 9.83 7.14 -0.12
C ILE A 158 11.04 6.25 0.09
N GLY A 159 10.90 5.29 1.00
CA GLY A 159 11.81 4.17 1.14
C GLY A 159 11.12 2.89 0.72
N VAL A 160 11.76 2.10 -0.13
CA VAL A 160 11.27 0.78 -0.53
C VAL A 160 12.26 -0.27 -0.04
N GLY A 161 11.77 -1.21 0.74
CA GLY A 161 12.49 -2.41 1.18
C GLY A 161 11.91 -3.65 0.52
N ILE A 162 12.76 -4.56 0.05
CA ILE A 162 12.34 -5.82 -0.56
C ILE A 162 13.18 -6.96 0.01
N ALA A 163 12.51 -8.02 0.46
CA ALA A 163 13.14 -9.22 0.95
C ALA A 163 12.46 -10.46 0.38
N TYR A 164 13.20 -11.55 0.21
CA TYR A 164 12.65 -12.86 -0.07
C TYR A 164 13.05 -13.81 1.04
N GLY A 165 12.06 -14.52 1.58
CA GLY A 165 12.32 -15.45 2.66
C GLY A 165 11.15 -16.37 2.97
N ASN A 166 11.39 -17.25 3.93
CA ASN A 166 10.36 -18.03 4.58
C ASN A 166 9.62 -17.12 5.56
N VAL A 167 8.32 -17.15 5.50
CA VAL A 167 7.41 -16.32 6.29
C VAL A 167 6.47 -17.24 7.04
N ILE A 168 6.34 -17.02 8.34
CA ILE A 168 5.36 -17.69 9.19
C ILE A 168 4.03 -16.98 9.03
N VAL A 169 3.01 -17.72 8.62
CA VAL A 169 1.63 -17.26 8.52
C VAL A 169 0.82 -17.90 9.63
N THR A 170 0.15 -17.11 10.42
CA THR A 170 -0.64 -17.58 11.56
C THR A 170 -1.89 -16.75 11.77
N LYS A 171 -2.89 -17.33 12.42
CA LYS A 171 -4.08 -16.64 12.90
C LYS A 171 -3.84 -16.22 14.34
N ILE A 172 -3.83 -14.91 14.59
CA ILE A 172 -3.58 -14.31 15.90
C ILE A 172 -4.84 -13.62 16.40
N GLY A 173 -5.16 -13.82 17.66
CA GLY A 173 -6.28 -13.15 18.32
C GLY A 173 -7.10 -14.11 19.17
N ILE A 174 -8.37 -13.78 19.30
CA ILE A 174 -9.40 -14.59 19.97
C ILE A 174 -10.58 -14.76 19.02
N GLU A 175 -11.48 -15.70 19.29
CA GLU A 175 -12.61 -16.03 18.41
C GLU A 175 -13.40 -14.81 17.89
N GLN A 176 -13.55 -13.76 18.71
CA GLN A 176 -14.30 -12.55 18.37
C GLN A 176 -13.47 -11.49 17.63
N PHE A 177 -12.14 -11.52 17.77
CA PHE A 177 -11.21 -10.55 17.19
C PHE A 177 -9.92 -11.26 16.78
N TYR A 178 -9.76 -11.53 15.52
CA TYR A 178 -8.55 -12.17 14.98
C TYR A 178 -8.14 -11.59 13.66
N ASP A 179 -6.91 -11.85 13.30
CA ASP A 179 -6.31 -11.47 12.04
C ASP A 179 -5.32 -12.53 11.57
N VAL A 180 -5.08 -12.61 10.27
CA VAL A 180 -4.04 -13.44 9.67
C VAL A 180 -2.81 -12.61 9.46
N LYS A 181 -1.77 -12.88 10.23
CA LYS A 181 -0.49 -12.17 10.18
C LYS A 181 0.61 -13.03 9.59
N ALA A 182 1.58 -12.35 9.01
CA ALA A 182 2.78 -12.94 8.42
C ALA A 182 4.03 -12.29 9.04
N PHE A 183 4.98 -13.14 9.48
CA PHE A 183 6.22 -12.74 10.18
C PHE A 183 7.46 -13.30 9.50
#